data_27de12331061b08998ba671242b2a206
#
_entry.id   27de12331061b08998ba671242b2a206
#
_cell.length_a   1.000
_cell.length_b   1.000
_cell.length_c   1.000
_cell.angle_alpha   90.00
_cell.angle_beta   90.00
_cell.angle_gamma   90.00
#
_symmetry.space_group_name_H-M   'P 1'
#
loop_
_entity.id
_entity.type
_entity.pdbx_description
1 polymer ?
#
loop_
_entity_poly.entity_id
_entity_poly.type
_entity_poly.pdbx_seq_one_letter_code
_entity_poly.pdbx_strand_id
1 'polypeptide(L)'
;HDQSSAASDVYKRQTLDSDNDGFSDLYNPFIQNSVGNFNISTVLIKTAFSQSDEFSSEVFETFKNNRLIIARRLAAQEGVDFTNPNNFENGDINGFPLGFGKTSQSVLLPSFLSAYTGTDANKVTLGAFRDVPIPNWTIKYSGFMKMKWFRKNFKRFSISHGYNSMYTINQFRSNLDYIQPDFSIDYTSQNNDVFDQSDNYKNKTLFSNINLMEQFSPLFKIDVEMKNSLKLMTEIRKDRLLPLSFDNNLLTEIQGNEYILGLGYRVKDLQIRSRLGGSRQLIKSDLNMKADFSVRNN
;
A
#
# COMPACT_ATOMS: atom_id res chain seq x y z
N HIS A 1 13.82 2.52 14.32
CA HIS A 1 12.68 3.13 15.01
C HIS A 1 11.40 2.53 14.41
N ASP A 2 10.85 1.56 15.12
CA ASP A 2 9.51 1.06 14.92
C ASP A 2 8.53 2.19 15.29
N GLN A 3 7.96 2.81 14.28
CA GLN A 3 6.74 3.58 14.45
C GLN A 3 5.55 2.68 14.11
N SER A 4 5.28 1.69 14.94
CA SER A 4 3.93 1.21 15.08
C SER A 4 3.16 2.34 15.76
N SER A 5 2.34 3.08 14.99
CA SER A 5 1.38 3.97 15.63
C SER A 5 0.47 3.10 16.48
N ALA A 6 0.63 3.17 17.78
CA ALA A 6 -0.21 2.46 18.72
C ALA A 6 -1.66 2.85 18.43
N ALA A 7 -2.51 1.85 18.18
CA ALA A 7 -3.94 2.07 18.17
C ALA A 7 -4.34 2.67 19.50
N SER A 8 -5.01 3.82 19.48
CA SER A 8 -5.53 4.45 20.68
C SER A 8 -6.82 3.73 21.05
N ASP A 9 -6.78 2.92 22.10
CA ASP A 9 -7.96 2.28 22.64
C ASP A 9 -8.73 3.30 23.50
N VAL A 10 -9.92 3.69 23.02
CA VAL A 10 -10.84 4.56 23.77
C VAL A 10 -11.96 3.71 24.34
N TYR A 11 -12.02 3.64 25.66
CA TYR A 11 -13.12 2.97 26.38
C TYR A 11 -14.30 3.94 26.51
N LYS A 12 -15.44 3.59 25.90
CA LYS A 12 -16.69 4.32 26.05
C LYS A 12 -17.53 3.67 27.13
N ARG A 13 -17.83 4.38 28.20
CA ARG A 13 -18.79 3.96 29.21
C ARG A 13 -20.19 4.24 28.68
N GLN A 14 -20.98 3.21 28.41
CA GLN A 14 -22.43 3.35 28.22
C GLN A 14 -23.15 2.97 29.51
N THR A 15 -24.04 3.82 29.90
CA THR A 15 -24.98 3.53 30.98
C THR A 15 -26.25 2.97 30.37
N LEU A 16 -26.67 1.80 30.80
CA LEU A 16 -27.95 1.20 30.47
C LEU A 16 -28.91 1.49 31.61
N ASP A 17 -30.03 2.08 31.23
CA ASP A 17 -31.24 2.22 32.06
C ASP A 17 -32.18 1.11 31.59
N SER A 18 -32.20 -0.01 32.32
CA SER A 18 -32.90 -1.22 31.90
C SER A 18 -34.40 -1.21 32.23
N ASP A 19 -34.82 -0.37 33.15
CA ASP A 19 -36.22 -0.18 33.57
C ASP A 19 -36.79 1.19 33.17
N ASN A 20 -35.97 2.02 32.52
CA ASN A 20 -36.34 3.35 32.00
C ASN A 20 -36.81 4.34 33.06
N ASP A 21 -36.23 4.26 34.28
CA ASP A 21 -36.54 5.14 35.41
C ASP A 21 -35.72 6.42 35.41
N GLY A 22 -34.79 6.59 34.43
CA GLY A 22 -33.88 7.73 34.32
C GLY A 22 -32.59 7.58 35.10
N PHE A 23 -32.39 6.45 35.77
CA PHE A 23 -31.16 6.12 36.45
C PHE A 23 -30.44 4.95 35.78
N SER A 24 -29.15 4.97 35.81
CA SER A 24 -28.34 3.92 35.18
C SER A 24 -28.18 2.71 36.10
N ASP A 25 -28.83 1.58 35.81
CA ASP A 25 -28.81 0.38 36.61
C ASP A 25 -27.55 -0.45 36.50
N LEU A 26 -26.90 -0.41 35.38
CA LEU A 26 -25.77 -1.26 35.09
C LEU A 26 -24.68 -0.51 34.29
N TYR A 27 -23.46 -0.66 34.73
CA TYR A 27 -22.30 -0.38 33.90
C TYR A 27 -22.22 -1.48 32.84
N ASN A 28 -22.61 -1.18 31.59
CA ASN A 28 -22.32 -2.07 30.51
C ASN A 28 -20.81 -2.36 30.48
N PRO A 29 -20.40 -3.62 30.29
CA PRO A 29 -18.99 -3.94 30.16
C PRO A 29 -18.41 -3.04 29.06
N PHE A 30 -17.24 -2.47 29.33
CA PHE A 30 -16.55 -1.55 28.44
C PHE A 30 -16.59 -2.03 27.00
N ILE A 31 -17.28 -1.32 26.12
CA ILE A 31 -17.17 -1.55 24.68
C ILE A 31 -15.83 -0.95 24.28
N GLN A 32 -14.88 -1.82 24.01
CA GLN A 32 -13.58 -1.40 23.51
C GLN A 32 -13.77 -0.79 22.12
N ASN A 33 -13.50 0.51 22.01
CA ASN A 33 -13.53 1.23 20.74
C ASN A 33 -12.09 1.51 20.30
N SER A 34 -11.60 0.72 19.36
CA SER A 34 -10.28 0.92 18.77
C SER A 34 -10.42 1.79 17.53
N VAL A 35 -9.64 2.86 17.48
CA VAL A 35 -9.55 3.79 16.33
C VAL A 35 -8.08 4.03 16.03
N GLY A 36 -7.71 4.03 14.76
CA GLY A 36 -6.32 4.31 14.42
C GLY A 36 -5.98 4.19 12.94
N ASN A 37 -4.68 4.26 12.68
CA ASN A 37 -4.08 3.98 11.37
C ASN A 37 -3.07 2.86 11.54
N PHE A 38 -2.86 2.08 10.50
CA PHE A 38 -1.88 1.01 10.47
C PHE A 38 -1.01 1.13 9.22
N ASN A 39 0.30 1.01 9.39
CA ASN A 39 1.26 1.04 8.29
C ASN A 39 2.27 -0.08 8.46
N ILE A 40 2.56 -0.78 7.38
CA ILE A 40 3.60 -1.81 7.35
C ILE A 40 4.27 -1.86 5.99
N SER A 41 5.59 -2.05 5.98
CA SER A 41 6.32 -2.29 4.73
C SER A 41 5.97 -3.67 4.15
N THR A 42 5.81 -3.71 2.83
CA THR A 42 5.41 -4.91 2.08
C THR A 42 6.19 -5.03 0.77
N VAL A 43 5.89 -6.04 -0.05
CA VAL A 43 6.48 -6.19 -1.39
C VAL A 43 5.40 -6.44 -2.42
N LEU A 44 5.38 -5.62 -3.48
CA LEU A 44 4.44 -5.69 -4.60
C LEU A 44 5.13 -5.98 -5.93
N ILE A 45 6.44 -6.22 -5.92
CA ILE A 45 7.31 -6.31 -7.10
C ILE A 45 6.85 -7.35 -8.13
N LYS A 46 6.13 -8.40 -7.69
CA LYS A 46 5.61 -9.45 -8.58
C LYS A 46 4.60 -8.91 -9.59
N THR A 47 3.87 -7.87 -9.23
CA THR A 47 2.83 -7.25 -10.06
C THR A 47 3.20 -5.85 -10.56
N ALA A 48 4.41 -5.37 -10.21
CA ALA A 48 4.88 -4.02 -10.55
C ALA A 48 4.96 -3.74 -12.07
N PHE A 49 5.11 -4.80 -12.86
CA PHE A 49 5.28 -4.75 -14.32
C PHE A 49 4.21 -5.55 -15.08
N SER A 50 3.10 -5.93 -14.39
CA SER A 50 1.96 -6.55 -15.05
C SER A 50 1.33 -5.61 -16.06
N GLN A 51 0.76 -6.17 -17.11
CA GLN A 51 0.10 -5.37 -18.15
C GLN A 51 -1.17 -4.73 -17.58
N SER A 52 -1.25 -3.44 -17.75
CA SER A 52 -2.42 -2.62 -17.43
C SER A 52 -2.54 -1.56 -18.52
N ASP A 53 -3.71 -1.45 -19.12
CA ASP A 53 -4.07 -0.38 -20.04
C ASP A 53 -5.35 0.32 -19.57
N GLU A 54 -5.84 1.29 -20.32
CA GLU A 54 -7.03 2.07 -19.99
C GLU A 54 -8.30 1.22 -19.81
N PHE A 55 -8.35 0.02 -20.41
CA PHE A 55 -9.55 -0.82 -20.46
C PHE A 55 -9.41 -2.13 -19.70
N SER A 56 -8.19 -2.59 -19.43
CA SER A 56 -7.95 -3.88 -18.79
C SER A 56 -6.73 -3.89 -17.88
N SER A 57 -6.82 -4.66 -16.80
CA SER A 57 -5.72 -4.97 -15.91
C SER A 57 -5.77 -6.42 -15.51
N GLU A 58 -4.72 -7.17 -15.80
CA GLU A 58 -4.58 -8.59 -15.45
C GLU A 58 -4.68 -8.80 -13.92
N VAL A 59 -4.08 -7.90 -13.16
CA VAL A 59 -4.11 -7.96 -11.70
C VAL A 59 -5.51 -7.68 -11.15
N PHE A 60 -6.25 -6.76 -11.79
CA PHE A 60 -7.62 -6.47 -11.41
C PHE A 60 -8.57 -7.66 -11.71
N GLU A 61 -8.38 -8.34 -12.84
CA GLU A 61 -9.12 -9.58 -13.11
C GLU A 61 -8.81 -10.66 -12.06
N THR A 62 -7.54 -10.81 -11.70
CA THR A 62 -7.12 -11.71 -10.61
C THR A 62 -7.79 -11.32 -9.29
N PHE A 63 -7.85 -10.02 -8.96
CA PHE A 63 -8.57 -9.54 -7.77
C PHE A 63 -10.04 -9.94 -7.79
N LYS A 64 -10.74 -9.76 -8.91
CA LYS A 64 -12.15 -10.15 -9.05
C LYS A 64 -12.36 -11.66 -8.84
N ASN A 65 -11.50 -12.48 -9.41
CA ASN A 65 -11.57 -13.95 -9.28
C ASN A 65 -11.24 -14.42 -7.86
N ASN A 66 -10.28 -13.78 -7.20
CA ASN A 66 -9.87 -14.14 -5.84
C ASN A 66 -10.98 -13.91 -4.82
N ARG A 67 -11.95 -13.01 -5.09
CA ARG A 67 -13.07 -12.75 -4.15
C ARG A 67 -13.89 -14.00 -3.85
N LEU A 68 -14.19 -14.80 -4.85
CA LEU A 68 -14.94 -16.04 -4.64
C LEU A 68 -14.15 -17.04 -3.78
N ILE A 69 -12.85 -17.21 -4.06
CA ILE A 69 -11.98 -18.09 -3.29
C ILE A 69 -11.92 -17.64 -1.82
N ILE A 70 -11.72 -16.35 -1.59
CA ILE A 70 -11.65 -15.78 -0.24
C ILE A 70 -12.99 -15.90 0.50
N ALA A 71 -14.11 -15.59 -0.17
CA ALA A 71 -15.45 -15.72 0.40
C ALA A 71 -15.71 -17.15 0.90
N ARG A 72 -15.37 -18.14 0.08
CA ARG A 72 -15.52 -19.56 0.43
C ARG A 72 -14.58 -19.98 1.57
N ARG A 73 -13.37 -19.44 1.63
CA ARG A 73 -12.44 -19.68 2.74
C ARG A 73 -12.96 -19.10 4.07
N LEU A 74 -13.50 -17.89 4.02
CA LEU A 74 -14.13 -17.27 5.20
C LEU A 74 -15.32 -18.08 5.68
N ALA A 75 -16.23 -18.44 4.78
CA ALA A 75 -17.40 -19.28 5.10
C ALA A 75 -16.99 -20.66 5.68
N ALA A 76 -15.94 -21.27 5.12
CA ALA A 76 -15.40 -22.54 5.63
C ALA A 76 -14.83 -22.42 7.05
N GLN A 77 -14.18 -21.29 7.40
CA GLN A 77 -13.69 -21.04 8.76
C GLN A 77 -14.83 -20.92 9.78
N GLU A 78 -15.97 -20.40 9.35
CA GLU A 78 -17.16 -20.24 10.18
C GLU A 78 -18.06 -21.49 10.18
N GLY A 79 -17.67 -22.57 9.49
CA GLY A 79 -18.38 -23.84 9.50
C GLY A 79 -19.64 -23.87 8.64
N VAL A 80 -19.76 -22.97 7.65
CA VAL A 80 -20.89 -22.96 6.70
C VAL A 80 -20.98 -24.28 5.94
N ASP A 81 -22.17 -24.90 5.90
CA ASP A 81 -22.43 -26.12 5.14
C ASP A 81 -22.52 -25.81 3.63
N PHE A 82 -21.55 -26.28 2.87
CA PHE A 82 -21.46 -26.09 1.41
C PHE A 82 -22.38 -27.04 0.61
N THR A 83 -23.08 -27.95 1.26
CA THR A 83 -24.04 -28.85 0.60
C THR A 83 -25.47 -28.29 0.60
N ASN A 84 -25.76 -27.32 1.47
CA ASN A 84 -27.06 -26.67 1.57
C ASN A 84 -27.12 -25.45 0.63
N PRO A 85 -27.97 -25.49 -0.43
CA PRO A 85 -28.14 -24.38 -1.36
C PRO A 85 -28.61 -23.07 -0.69
N ASN A 86 -29.34 -23.16 0.44
CA ASN A 86 -29.82 -21.99 1.18
C ASN A 86 -28.69 -21.13 1.76
N ASN A 87 -27.47 -21.65 1.84
CA ASN A 87 -26.29 -20.92 2.32
C ASN A 87 -25.58 -20.13 1.22
N PHE A 88 -26.16 -20.04 0.02
CA PHE A 88 -25.54 -19.39 -1.13
C PHE A 88 -26.46 -18.38 -1.83
N GLU A 89 -25.88 -17.34 -2.40
CA GLU A 89 -26.62 -16.38 -3.22
C GLU A 89 -27.35 -17.12 -4.36
N ASN A 90 -28.66 -16.87 -4.47
CA ASN A 90 -29.55 -17.50 -5.45
C ASN A 90 -29.58 -19.07 -5.43
N GLY A 91 -29.14 -19.67 -4.34
CA GLY A 91 -29.08 -21.14 -4.22
C GLY A 91 -27.95 -21.79 -5.04
N ASP A 92 -27.03 -21.00 -5.60
CA ASP A 92 -25.89 -21.53 -6.37
C ASP A 92 -24.74 -21.94 -5.43
N ILE A 93 -24.63 -23.23 -5.16
CA ILE A 93 -23.56 -23.81 -4.32
C ILE A 93 -22.13 -23.54 -4.84
N ASN A 94 -21.98 -23.11 -6.11
CA ASN A 94 -20.69 -22.70 -6.68
C ASN A 94 -20.47 -21.19 -6.57
N GLY A 95 -21.49 -20.43 -6.18
CA GLY A 95 -21.45 -18.98 -6.02
C GLY A 95 -20.87 -18.50 -4.69
N PHE A 96 -21.20 -17.26 -4.37
CA PHE A 96 -20.80 -16.63 -3.12
C PHE A 96 -21.67 -17.17 -1.97
N PRO A 97 -21.04 -17.55 -0.84
CA PRO A 97 -21.78 -17.86 0.38
C PRO A 97 -22.51 -16.62 0.90
N LEU A 98 -23.73 -16.80 1.41
CA LEU A 98 -24.51 -15.74 2.02
C LEU A 98 -23.75 -15.10 3.19
N GLY A 99 -23.83 -13.77 3.29
CA GLY A 99 -23.07 -13.00 4.26
C GLY A 99 -21.59 -12.75 3.92
N PHE A 100 -21.05 -13.42 2.89
CA PHE A 100 -19.69 -13.24 2.38
C PHE A 100 -19.70 -12.84 0.89
N GLY A 101 -20.52 -11.87 0.54
CA GLY A 101 -20.71 -11.42 -0.84
C GLY A 101 -19.48 -10.69 -1.41
N LYS A 102 -19.55 -10.43 -2.71
CA LYS A 102 -18.47 -9.80 -3.49
C LYS A 102 -18.09 -8.39 -3.05
N THR A 103 -18.93 -7.70 -2.28
CA THR A 103 -18.75 -6.34 -1.75
C THR A 103 -18.37 -6.33 -0.28
N SER A 104 -18.36 -7.47 0.40
CA SER A 104 -17.98 -7.57 1.80
C SER A 104 -16.54 -7.10 2.00
N GLN A 105 -16.32 -6.22 2.99
CA GLN A 105 -14.98 -5.74 3.36
C GLN A 105 -14.05 -6.89 3.73
N SER A 106 -14.55 -7.92 4.43
CA SER A 106 -13.80 -9.12 4.82
C SER A 106 -13.34 -9.95 3.60
N VAL A 107 -14.06 -9.86 2.48
CA VAL A 107 -13.72 -10.52 1.21
C VAL A 107 -12.80 -9.63 0.36
N LEU A 108 -13.15 -8.35 0.21
CA LEU A 108 -12.42 -7.40 -0.64
C LEU A 108 -10.97 -7.23 -0.21
N LEU A 109 -10.71 -7.04 1.09
CA LEU A 109 -9.39 -6.73 1.61
C LEU A 109 -8.36 -7.86 1.35
N PRO A 110 -8.58 -9.11 1.77
CA PRO A 110 -7.62 -10.18 1.49
C PRO A 110 -7.53 -10.52 0.01
N SER A 111 -8.61 -10.34 -0.77
CA SER A 111 -8.57 -10.52 -2.23
C SER A 111 -7.68 -9.50 -2.92
N PHE A 112 -7.77 -8.24 -2.49
CA PHE A 112 -6.92 -7.15 -2.94
C PHE A 112 -5.44 -7.41 -2.61
N LEU A 113 -5.16 -7.76 -1.35
CA LEU A 113 -3.79 -8.09 -0.94
C LEU A 113 -3.24 -9.31 -1.71
N SER A 114 -4.05 -10.37 -1.87
CA SER A 114 -3.67 -11.54 -2.64
C SER A 114 -3.28 -11.18 -4.08
N ALA A 115 -4.14 -10.46 -4.80
CA ALA A 115 -3.90 -10.10 -6.19
C ALA A 115 -2.65 -9.23 -6.37
N TYR A 116 -2.55 -8.13 -5.59
CA TYR A 116 -1.51 -7.12 -5.79
C TYR A 116 -0.16 -7.47 -5.16
N THR A 117 -0.11 -8.36 -4.17
CA THR A 117 1.17 -8.92 -3.68
C THR A 117 1.61 -10.16 -4.48
N GLY A 118 0.78 -10.67 -5.39
CA GLY A 118 1.02 -11.92 -6.11
C GLY A 118 1.10 -13.15 -5.19
N THR A 119 0.33 -13.11 -4.09
CA THR A 119 0.19 -14.23 -3.15
C THR A 119 -1.05 -15.04 -3.54
N ASP A 120 -0.95 -16.36 -3.51
CA ASP A 120 -2.07 -17.25 -3.80
C ASP A 120 -3.26 -16.96 -2.87
N ALA A 121 -4.48 -16.82 -3.43
CA ALA A 121 -5.71 -16.57 -2.69
C ALA A 121 -6.01 -17.66 -1.64
N ASN A 122 -5.55 -18.89 -1.86
CA ASN A 122 -5.68 -19.98 -0.89
C ASN A 122 -4.71 -19.88 0.29
N LYS A 123 -3.67 -19.05 0.20
CA LYS A 123 -2.59 -18.94 1.21
C LYS A 123 -2.54 -17.59 1.90
N VAL A 124 -3.15 -16.56 1.30
CA VAL A 124 -3.15 -15.22 1.88
C VAL A 124 -3.81 -15.22 3.26
N THR A 125 -3.28 -14.44 4.19
CA THR A 125 -3.89 -14.23 5.51
C THR A 125 -5.19 -13.46 5.34
N LEU A 126 -6.28 -13.93 5.97
CA LEU A 126 -7.61 -13.32 5.84
C LEU A 126 -7.78 -12.06 6.71
N GLY A 127 -6.97 -11.89 7.76
CA GLY A 127 -6.96 -10.69 8.59
C GLY A 127 -6.42 -9.45 7.86
N ALA A 128 -6.85 -8.28 8.33
CA ALA A 128 -6.41 -6.99 7.78
C ALA A 128 -5.00 -6.60 8.23
N PHE A 129 -4.68 -6.85 9.49
CA PHE A 129 -3.39 -6.47 10.07
C PHE A 129 -2.33 -7.50 9.74
N ARG A 130 -1.15 -7.02 9.37
CA ARG A 130 0.01 -7.84 9.03
C ARG A 130 1.05 -7.75 10.14
N ASP A 131 1.63 -8.87 10.52
CA ASP A 131 2.56 -8.95 11.66
C ASP A 131 4.02 -8.86 11.24
N VAL A 132 4.33 -9.20 9.98
CA VAL A 132 5.71 -9.31 9.50
C VAL A 132 6.00 -8.21 8.47
N PRO A 133 6.83 -7.20 8.81
CA PRO A 133 7.29 -6.21 7.85
C PRO A 133 8.30 -6.83 6.89
N ILE A 134 8.20 -6.49 5.62
CA ILE A 134 9.18 -6.87 4.60
C ILE A 134 10.08 -5.67 4.34
N PRO A 135 11.42 -5.82 4.36
CA PRO A 135 12.32 -4.69 4.27
C PRO A 135 12.26 -4.00 2.90
N ASN A 136 12.25 -2.67 2.92
CA ASN A 136 12.58 -1.84 1.78
C ASN A 136 14.11 -1.80 1.62
N TRP A 137 14.63 -1.54 0.40
CA TRP A 137 16.06 -1.56 0.17
C TRP A 137 16.54 -0.46 -0.77
N THR A 138 17.81 -0.11 -0.60
CA THR A 138 18.56 0.71 -1.54
C THR A 138 19.91 0.05 -1.79
N ILE A 139 20.24 -0.16 -3.06
CA ILE A 139 21.47 -0.79 -3.50
C ILE A 139 22.26 0.24 -4.30
N LYS A 140 23.52 0.43 -3.95
CA LYS A 140 24.46 1.24 -4.70
C LYS A 140 25.72 0.43 -5.00
N TYR A 141 26.09 0.37 -6.28
CA TYR A 141 27.25 -0.36 -6.72
C TYR A 141 28.23 0.55 -7.47
N SER A 142 29.47 0.58 -7.01
CA SER A 142 30.58 1.36 -7.61
C SER A 142 31.77 0.47 -8.01
N GLY A 143 31.60 -0.86 -7.95
CA GLY A 143 32.68 -1.84 -8.19
C GLY A 143 33.29 -1.79 -9.58
N PHE A 144 32.60 -1.26 -10.58
CA PHE A 144 33.12 -1.03 -11.93
C PHE A 144 34.40 -0.15 -11.93
N MET A 145 34.56 0.73 -10.94
CA MET A 145 35.79 1.55 -10.78
C MET A 145 37.03 0.73 -10.48
N LYS A 146 36.95 -0.55 -10.10
CA LYS A 146 38.06 -1.49 -9.96
C LYS A 146 38.64 -1.91 -11.33
N MET A 147 37.85 -1.86 -12.39
CA MET A 147 38.26 -2.24 -13.74
C MET A 147 39.13 -1.15 -14.35
N LYS A 148 40.21 -1.55 -15.03
CA LYS A 148 41.21 -0.63 -15.61
C LYS A 148 40.57 0.39 -16.59
N TRP A 149 39.63 -0.06 -17.44
CA TRP A 149 38.97 0.78 -18.42
C TRP A 149 38.13 1.89 -17.76
N PHE A 150 37.32 1.56 -16.74
CA PHE A 150 36.52 2.56 -16.00
C PHE A 150 37.40 3.57 -15.27
N ARG A 151 38.45 3.12 -14.57
CA ARG A 151 39.38 3.96 -13.85
C ARG A 151 40.20 4.87 -14.79
N LYS A 152 40.44 4.43 -16.04
CA LYS A 152 41.11 5.26 -17.03
C LYS A 152 40.25 6.43 -17.52
N ASN A 153 38.92 6.20 -17.72
CA ASN A 153 38.03 7.17 -18.35
C ASN A 153 37.23 8.01 -17.34
N PHE A 154 36.84 7.41 -16.22
CA PHE A 154 35.96 8.05 -15.24
C PHE A 154 36.72 8.36 -13.94
N LYS A 155 36.28 9.42 -13.28
CA LYS A 155 36.64 9.73 -11.89
C LYS A 155 35.72 9.01 -10.91
N ARG A 156 34.42 8.88 -11.25
CA ARG A 156 33.43 8.15 -10.51
C ARG A 156 32.40 7.54 -11.46
N PHE A 157 32.03 6.30 -11.17
CA PHE A 157 30.93 5.59 -11.82
C PHE A 157 30.18 4.80 -10.77
N SER A 158 28.86 4.98 -10.69
CA SER A 158 28.02 4.19 -9.79
C SER A 158 26.65 3.94 -10.40
N ILE A 159 26.11 2.78 -10.06
CA ILE A 159 24.72 2.39 -10.35
C ILE A 159 23.97 2.32 -9.03
N SER A 160 22.71 2.77 -9.02
CA SER A 160 21.85 2.69 -7.85
C SER A 160 20.47 2.17 -8.22
N HIS A 161 19.88 1.42 -7.30
CA HIS A 161 18.53 0.92 -7.34
C HIS A 161 17.91 1.06 -5.95
N GLY A 162 16.66 1.50 -5.86
CA GLY A 162 15.93 1.63 -4.61
C GLY A 162 14.50 1.16 -4.77
N TYR A 163 14.01 0.44 -3.79
CA TYR A 163 12.64 -0.07 -3.71
C TYR A 163 12.03 0.24 -2.36
N ASN A 164 10.85 0.84 -2.38
CA ASN A 164 10.05 1.13 -1.21
C ASN A 164 8.59 0.74 -1.48
N SER A 165 7.98 0.00 -0.56
CA SER A 165 6.57 -0.35 -0.67
C SER A 165 5.93 -0.42 0.71
N MET A 166 4.67 0.01 0.78
CA MET A 166 3.93 0.14 2.03
C MET A 166 2.46 -0.26 1.84
N TYR A 167 1.96 -1.01 2.81
CA TYR A 167 0.54 -1.26 3.02
C TYR A 167 0.05 -0.36 4.16
N THR A 168 -1.03 0.38 3.91
CA THR A 168 -1.60 1.34 4.88
C THR A 168 -3.09 1.08 5.03
N ILE A 169 -3.56 1.02 6.26
CA ILE A 169 -4.99 1.10 6.62
C ILE A 169 -5.21 2.48 7.23
N ASN A 170 -6.08 3.27 6.61
CA ASN A 170 -6.44 4.59 7.11
C ASN A 170 -7.74 4.53 7.89
N GLN A 171 -7.76 5.11 9.06
CA GLN A 171 -8.94 5.33 9.89
C GLN A 171 -9.76 4.06 10.14
N PHE A 172 -9.12 3.00 10.64
CA PHE A 172 -9.89 1.87 11.13
C PHE A 172 -10.59 2.23 12.45
N ARG A 173 -11.77 1.64 12.65
CA ARG A 173 -12.57 1.83 13.86
C ARG A 173 -13.34 0.57 14.21
N SER A 174 -13.61 0.37 15.51
CA SER A 174 -14.54 -0.66 15.95
C SER A 174 -15.96 -0.37 15.41
N ASN A 175 -16.64 -1.39 14.97
CA ASN A 175 -18.04 -1.30 14.59
C ASN A 175 -18.91 -1.50 15.84
N LEU A 176 -19.57 -0.45 16.29
CA LEU A 176 -20.44 -0.52 17.49
C LEU A 176 -21.77 -1.24 17.21
N ASP A 177 -22.15 -1.37 15.92
CA ASP A 177 -23.35 -2.09 15.48
C ASP A 177 -23.05 -3.54 15.13
N TYR A 178 -21.85 -4.03 15.47
CA TYR A 178 -21.45 -5.41 15.21
C TYR A 178 -22.20 -6.37 16.14
N ILE A 179 -22.87 -7.34 15.55
CA ILE A 179 -23.49 -8.47 16.24
C ILE A 179 -22.80 -9.73 15.72
N GLN A 180 -22.36 -10.58 16.65
CA GLN A 180 -21.73 -11.85 16.29
C GLN A 180 -22.74 -12.75 15.60
N PRO A 181 -22.53 -13.17 14.33
CA PRO A 181 -23.39 -14.14 13.68
C PRO A 181 -23.34 -15.49 14.39
N ASP A 182 -24.47 -16.20 14.40
CA ASP A 182 -24.53 -17.59 14.83
C ASP A 182 -24.47 -18.51 13.62
N PHE A 183 -23.29 -19.00 13.30
CA PHE A 183 -23.08 -19.89 12.14
C PHE A 183 -23.57 -21.31 12.34
N SER A 184 -24.08 -21.64 13.54
CA SER A 184 -24.70 -22.96 13.83
C SER A 184 -26.15 -23.08 13.37
N ILE A 185 -26.80 -21.95 13.05
CA ILE A 185 -28.19 -21.91 12.58
C ILE A 185 -28.24 -21.59 11.08
N ASP A 186 -29.35 -21.98 10.46
CA ASP A 186 -29.58 -21.69 9.05
C ASP A 186 -29.66 -20.19 8.80
N TYR A 187 -29.11 -19.75 7.66
CA TYR A 187 -29.07 -18.34 7.26
C TYR A 187 -30.43 -17.67 7.32
N THR A 188 -31.50 -18.37 6.90
CA THR A 188 -32.89 -17.88 6.93
C THR A 188 -33.41 -17.61 8.34
N SER A 189 -32.77 -18.18 9.36
CA SER A 189 -33.12 -18.01 10.78
C SER A 189 -32.29 -16.91 11.46
N GLN A 190 -31.33 -16.31 10.76
CA GLN A 190 -30.51 -15.22 11.28
C GLN A 190 -31.33 -13.94 11.47
N ASN A 191 -31.02 -13.19 12.52
CA ASN A 191 -31.59 -11.86 12.69
C ASN A 191 -31.02 -10.92 11.63
N ASN A 192 -31.85 -10.09 11.00
CA ASN A 192 -31.42 -9.08 10.01
C ASN A 192 -30.38 -8.11 10.55
N ASP A 193 -30.27 -7.93 11.85
CA ASP A 193 -29.32 -7.03 12.49
C ASP A 193 -27.85 -7.49 12.35
N VAL A 194 -27.58 -8.75 11.97
CA VAL A 194 -26.21 -9.24 11.73
C VAL A 194 -25.68 -8.86 10.36
N PHE A 195 -26.55 -8.40 9.43
CA PHE A 195 -26.20 -8.04 8.06
C PHE A 195 -26.08 -6.53 7.86
N ASP A 196 -25.29 -6.18 6.87
CA ASP A 196 -25.25 -4.82 6.33
C ASP A 196 -26.31 -4.62 5.23
N GLN A 197 -26.37 -3.42 4.63
CA GLN A 197 -27.32 -3.09 3.56
C GLN A 197 -27.10 -3.89 2.25
N SER A 198 -26.00 -4.61 2.13
CA SER A 198 -25.64 -5.43 0.96
C SER A 198 -25.70 -6.92 1.26
N ASP A 199 -26.43 -7.30 2.32
CA ASP A 199 -26.59 -8.68 2.80
C ASP A 199 -25.28 -9.39 3.17
N ASN A 200 -24.23 -8.61 3.53
CA ASN A 200 -23.01 -9.17 4.08
C ASN A 200 -23.02 -9.14 5.60
N TYR A 201 -22.37 -10.10 6.24
CA TYR A 201 -22.15 -10.03 7.68
C TYR A 201 -21.40 -8.75 8.04
N LYS A 202 -21.89 -8.04 9.05
CA LYS A 202 -21.23 -6.87 9.59
C LYS A 202 -19.82 -7.21 10.09
N ASN A 203 -18.85 -6.37 9.79
CA ASN A 203 -17.47 -6.57 10.26
C ASN A 203 -17.28 -5.97 11.65
N LYS A 204 -16.51 -6.66 12.51
CA LYS A 204 -16.14 -6.16 13.84
C LYS A 204 -15.32 -4.86 13.77
N THR A 205 -14.50 -4.71 12.75
CA THR A 205 -13.69 -3.52 12.49
C THR A 205 -14.05 -2.95 11.12
N LEU A 206 -14.30 -1.66 11.05
CA LEU A 206 -14.57 -0.93 9.81
C LEU A 206 -13.30 -0.21 9.35
N PHE A 207 -13.05 -0.26 8.04
CA PHE A 207 -11.97 0.46 7.37
C PHE A 207 -12.58 1.45 6.37
N SER A 208 -12.12 2.70 6.38
CA SER A 208 -12.56 3.68 5.38
C SER A 208 -11.86 3.41 4.04
N ASN A 209 -10.55 3.30 4.08
CA ASN A 209 -9.76 2.93 2.91
C ASN A 209 -8.46 2.22 3.29
N ILE A 210 -7.94 1.45 2.34
CA ILE A 210 -6.61 0.85 2.39
C ILE A 210 -5.82 1.26 1.16
N ASN A 211 -4.52 1.42 1.33
CA ASN A 211 -3.61 1.79 0.25
C ASN A 211 -2.45 0.81 0.16
N LEU A 212 -2.11 0.41 -1.06
CA LEU A 212 -0.82 -0.17 -1.38
C LEU A 212 -0.03 0.88 -2.18
N MET A 213 1.14 1.22 -1.69
CA MET A 213 2.08 2.12 -2.36
C MET A 213 3.34 1.35 -2.72
N GLU A 214 3.82 1.54 -3.93
CA GLU A 214 5.07 0.98 -4.41
C GLU A 214 5.86 2.05 -5.15
N GLN A 215 7.15 2.13 -4.86
CA GLN A 215 8.03 3.13 -5.45
C GLN A 215 9.40 2.55 -5.72
N PHE A 216 9.81 2.62 -6.98
CA PHE A 216 11.19 2.44 -7.41
C PHE A 216 11.85 3.81 -7.53
N SER A 217 12.64 4.21 -6.54
CA SER A 217 13.28 5.53 -6.47
C SER A 217 14.74 5.41 -6.07
N PRO A 218 15.59 5.15 -7.08
CA PRO A 218 15.32 4.94 -8.51
C PRO A 218 15.03 3.46 -8.86
N LEU A 219 14.31 3.22 -9.95
CA LEU A 219 14.30 1.90 -10.59
C LEU A 219 15.70 1.57 -11.10
N PHE A 220 16.33 2.55 -11.75
CA PHE A 220 17.70 2.47 -12.19
C PHE A 220 18.31 3.86 -12.29
N LYS A 221 19.49 4.05 -11.73
CA LYS A 221 20.23 5.31 -11.81
C LYS A 221 21.70 5.05 -12.11
N ILE A 222 22.23 5.79 -13.06
CA ILE A 222 23.66 5.83 -13.39
C ILE A 222 24.18 7.23 -13.07
N ASP A 223 25.17 7.31 -12.20
CA ASP A 223 25.94 8.52 -11.93
C ASP A 223 27.35 8.35 -12.47
N VAL A 224 27.75 9.26 -13.36
CA VAL A 224 29.07 9.28 -13.98
C VAL A 224 29.74 10.64 -13.74
N GLU A 225 30.99 10.64 -13.30
CA GLU A 225 31.87 11.81 -13.28
C GLU A 225 33.12 11.50 -14.10
N MET A 226 33.28 12.21 -15.20
CA MET A 226 34.43 12.08 -16.06
C MET A 226 35.65 12.85 -15.50
N LYS A 227 36.85 12.53 -15.95
CA LYS A 227 38.08 13.20 -15.53
C LYS A 227 38.16 14.66 -15.95
N ASN A 228 37.46 15.03 -17.02
CA ASN A 228 37.33 16.41 -17.52
C ASN A 228 36.30 17.25 -16.77
N SER A 229 35.85 16.78 -15.60
CA SER A 229 34.83 17.43 -14.75
C SER A 229 33.39 17.46 -15.30
N LEU A 230 33.13 16.75 -16.41
CA LEU A 230 31.77 16.51 -16.89
C LEU A 230 31.07 15.48 -16.00
N LYS A 231 29.84 15.76 -15.60
CA LYS A 231 28.98 14.86 -14.83
C LYS A 231 27.73 14.51 -15.66
N LEU A 232 27.41 13.24 -15.69
CA LEU A 232 26.21 12.72 -16.32
C LEU A 232 25.43 11.93 -15.29
N MET A 233 24.11 12.14 -15.25
CA MET A 233 23.18 11.38 -14.43
C MET A 233 22.00 10.96 -15.29
N THR A 234 21.69 9.69 -15.28
CA THR A 234 20.45 9.16 -15.87
C THR A 234 19.72 8.41 -14.80
N GLU A 235 18.44 8.71 -14.62
CA GLU A 235 17.60 8.09 -13.58
C GLU A 235 16.22 7.77 -14.15
N ILE A 236 15.73 6.56 -13.85
CA ILE A 236 14.39 6.11 -14.16
C ILE A 236 13.70 5.83 -12.82
N ARG A 237 12.53 6.41 -12.62
CA ARG A 237 11.66 6.14 -11.46
C ARG A 237 10.35 5.53 -11.92
N LYS A 238 9.78 4.70 -11.09
CA LYS A 238 8.44 4.17 -11.27
C LYS A 238 7.74 4.18 -9.91
N ASP A 239 6.51 4.68 -9.89
CA ASP A 239 5.66 4.65 -8.71
C ASP A 239 4.27 4.11 -9.07
N ARG A 240 3.64 3.49 -8.09
CA ARG A 240 2.28 2.96 -8.18
C ARG A 240 1.57 3.17 -6.86
N LEU A 241 0.33 3.67 -6.93
CA LEU A 241 -0.55 3.85 -5.79
C LEU A 241 -1.89 3.16 -6.08
N LEU A 242 -2.34 2.34 -5.14
CA LEU A 242 -3.52 1.51 -5.25
C LEU A 242 -4.44 1.76 -4.04
N PRO A 243 -5.25 2.82 -4.04
CA PRO A 243 -6.27 3.02 -3.03
C PRO A 243 -7.50 2.15 -3.30
N LEU A 244 -7.94 1.40 -2.28
CA LEU A 244 -9.22 0.72 -2.23
C LEU A 244 -10.08 1.38 -1.17
N SER A 245 -11.21 1.97 -1.58
CA SER A 245 -12.22 2.57 -0.71
C SER A 245 -13.35 1.56 -0.48
N PHE A 246 -13.72 1.39 0.78
CA PHE A 246 -14.85 0.52 1.16
C PHE A 246 -16.18 1.26 1.16
N ASP A 247 -16.17 2.60 1.23
CA ASP A 247 -17.41 3.40 1.26
C ASP A 247 -18.16 3.36 -0.08
N ASN A 248 -17.41 3.24 -1.18
CA ASN A 248 -17.98 3.21 -2.55
C ASN A 248 -17.51 1.99 -3.37
N ASN A 249 -16.80 1.03 -2.74
CA ASN A 249 -16.23 -0.17 -3.38
C ASN A 249 -15.38 0.16 -4.62
N LEU A 250 -14.63 1.27 -4.57
CA LEU A 250 -13.81 1.74 -5.67
C LEU A 250 -12.34 1.36 -5.44
N LEU A 251 -11.77 0.69 -6.42
CA LEU A 251 -10.33 0.47 -6.54
C LEU A 251 -9.79 1.34 -7.67
N THR A 252 -8.80 2.17 -7.35
CA THR A 252 -8.10 3.00 -8.34
C THR A 252 -6.65 2.53 -8.45
N GLU A 253 -6.08 2.56 -9.64
CA GLU A 253 -4.66 2.33 -9.86
C GLU A 253 -4.05 3.57 -10.52
N ILE A 254 -3.06 4.15 -9.86
CA ILE A 254 -2.32 5.32 -10.34
C ILE A 254 -0.88 4.87 -10.54
N GLN A 255 -0.37 4.99 -11.77
CA GLN A 255 1.00 4.65 -12.11
C GLN A 255 1.73 5.88 -12.64
N GLY A 256 3.00 6.04 -12.26
CA GLY A 256 3.88 7.07 -12.77
C GLY A 256 5.22 6.51 -13.22
N ASN A 257 5.69 6.97 -14.39
CA ASN A 257 7.03 6.70 -14.87
C ASN A 257 7.74 8.02 -15.11
N GLU A 258 8.91 8.21 -14.53
CA GLU A 258 9.70 9.44 -14.66
C GLU A 258 11.09 9.10 -15.18
N TYR A 259 11.53 9.85 -16.21
CA TYR A 259 12.83 9.74 -16.82
C TYR A 259 13.58 11.05 -16.59
N ILE A 260 14.75 10.98 -15.98
CA ILE A 260 15.57 12.16 -15.63
C ILE A 260 16.94 12.04 -16.30
N LEU A 261 17.37 13.09 -16.97
CA LEU A 261 18.71 13.25 -17.51
C LEU A 261 19.34 14.49 -16.89
N GLY A 262 20.43 14.31 -16.18
CA GLY A 262 21.21 15.38 -15.55
C GLY A 262 22.56 15.57 -16.22
N LEU A 263 22.90 16.81 -16.53
CA LEU A 263 24.19 17.22 -17.05
C LEU A 263 24.83 18.20 -16.07
N GLY A 264 26.09 18.00 -15.74
CA GLY A 264 26.83 18.90 -14.89
C GLY A 264 28.26 19.15 -15.43
N TYR A 265 28.73 20.35 -15.30
CA TYR A 265 30.12 20.70 -15.64
C TYR A 265 30.71 21.58 -14.57
N ARG A 266 31.97 21.29 -14.17
CA ARG A 266 32.70 22.07 -13.19
C ARG A 266 33.91 22.71 -13.84
N VAL A 267 33.88 24.04 -13.94
CA VAL A 267 35.03 24.87 -14.29
C VAL A 267 35.85 25.11 -13.03
N LYS A 268 37.07 24.58 -12.98
CA LYS A 268 37.97 24.75 -11.85
C LYS A 268 38.79 26.02 -12.01
N ASP A 269 39.18 26.60 -10.86
CA ASP A 269 40.09 27.73 -10.78
C ASP A 269 39.66 28.93 -11.65
N LEU A 270 38.35 29.19 -11.78
CA LEU A 270 37.86 30.38 -12.48
C LEU A 270 38.36 31.64 -11.78
N GLN A 271 39.09 32.46 -12.51
CA GLN A 271 39.67 33.70 -11.97
C GLN A 271 38.74 34.87 -12.31
N ILE A 272 38.14 35.46 -11.33
CA ILE A 272 37.26 36.62 -11.47
C ILE A 272 37.98 37.83 -10.87
N ARG A 273 38.18 38.89 -11.68
CA ARG A 273 38.69 40.16 -11.18
C ARG A 273 37.51 40.99 -10.63
N SER A 274 37.53 41.20 -9.32
CA SER A 274 36.50 42.02 -8.65
C SER A 274 37.09 43.34 -8.17
N ARG A 275 36.26 44.40 -8.19
CA ARG A 275 36.55 45.73 -7.61
C ARG A 275 35.72 45.97 -6.33
N LEU A 276 35.50 44.96 -5.52
CA LEU A 276 34.84 45.13 -4.23
C LEU A 276 35.79 45.84 -3.24
N GLY A 277 35.35 46.97 -2.68
CA GLY A 277 36.08 47.70 -1.64
C GLY A 277 37.24 48.58 -2.14
N GLY A 278 37.23 49.05 -3.39
CA GLY A 278 38.25 50.00 -3.90
C GLY A 278 39.58 49.41 -4.36
N SER A 279 39.86 48.15 -4.06
CA SER A 279 41.05 47.43 -4.52
C SER A 279 40.72 46.34 -5.53
N ARG A 280 41.59 46.13 -6.53
CA ARG A 280 41.46 45.00 -7.46
C ARG A 280 41.89 43.72 -6.76
N GLN A 281 40.94 42.83 -6.49
CA GLN A 281 41.21 41.51 -5.95
C GLN A 281 40.93 40.42 -7.00
N LEU A 282 41.84 39.44 -7.06
CA LEU A 282 41.68 38.24 -7.88
C LEU A 282 41.01 37.16 -7.03
N ILE A 283 39.76 36.86 -7.31
CA ILE A 283 39.02 35.81 -6.64
C ILE A 283 39.15 34.54 -7.48
N LYS A 284 39.71 33.47 -6.90
CA LYS A 284 39.75 32.15 -7.49
C LYS A 284 38.59 31.33 -6.91
N SER A 285 37.76 30.79 -7.76
CA SER A 285 36.60 29.96 -7.33
C SER A 285 36.30 28.91 -8.40
N ASP A 286 35.61 27.84 -7.99
CA ASP A 286 35.06 26.86 -8.92
C ASP A 286 33.63 27.23 -9.31
N LEU A 287 33.33 27.20 -10.60
CA LEU A 287 31.97 27.38 -11.11
C LEU A 287 31.35 25.99 -11.41
N ASN A 288 30.26 25.64 -10.74
CA ASN A 288 29.51 24.44 -11.02
C ASN A 288 28.24 24.81 -11.78
N MET A 289 28.07 24.23 -12.95
CA MET A 289 26.88 24.34 -13.77
C MET A 289 26.14 23.01 -13.72
N LYS A 290 24.80 23.02 -13.63
CA LYS A 290 23.95 21.84 -13.65
C LYS A 290 22.68 22.15 -14.44
N ALA A 291 22.28 21.20 -15.29
CA ALA A 291 20.99 21.20 -15.98
C ALA A 291 20.36 19.82 -15.85
N ASP A 292 19.11 19.78 -15.43
CA ASP A 292 18.33 18.56 -15.31
C ASP A 292 17.11 18.65 -16.22
N PHE A 293 16.83 17.58 -16.95
CA PHE A 293 15.66 17.41 -17.78
C PHE A 293 14.86 16.23 -17.24
N SER A 294 13.57 16.41 -17.04
CA SER A 294 12.67 15.37 -16.54
C SER A 294 11.42 15.29 -17.42
N VAL A 295 11.01 14.07 -17.71
CA VAL A 295 9.71 13.76 -18.35
C VAL A 295 9.02 12.74 -17.50
N ARG A 296 7.76 13.03 -17.11
CA ARG A 296 6.90 12.15 -16.35
C ARG A 296 5.62 11.84 -17.11
N ASN A 297 5.27 10.55 -17.18
CA ASN A 297 3.98 10.04 -17.68
C ASN A 297 3.24 9.41 -16.52
N ASN A 298 1.97 9.77 -16.38
CA ASN A 298 1.03 9.20 -15.40
C ASN A 298 -0.10 8.51 -16.12
#